data_73b33e5a96bcc8acc1049362f9590611
#
_entry.id   73b33e5a96bcc8acc1049362f9590611
#
_cell.length_a   1.000
_cell.length_b   1.000
_cell.length_c   1.000
_cell.angle_alpha   90.00
_cell.angle_beta   90.00
_cell.angle_gamma   90.00
#
_symmetry.space_group_name_H-M   'P 1'
#
loop_
_entity.id
_entity.type
_entity.pdbx_description
1 polymer ?
#
loop_
_entity_poly.entity_id
_entity_poly.type
_entity_poly.pdbx_seq_one_letter_code
_entity_poly.pdbx_strand_id
1 'polypeptide(L)'
;MNKYFLLILCLTASSVYADDAKNEWQSTSISDAVIEKIQAAKYDYKKCVSDEMQKVVYQDIDTRNATDAIMKQCEAILAKMREVYTKADVPEVIADRHLKQLRMQTTREVLQGMMFFSASRKAPVQ
;
A
#
# COMPACT_ATOMS: atom_id res chain seq x y z
N MET A 1 -37.04 59.49 4.42
CA MET A 1 -35.90 59.27 5.31
C MET A 1 -36.14 58.02 6.11
N ASN A 2 -35.58 56.92 5.75
CA ASN A 2 -35.31 55.86 6.70
C ASN A 2 -34.13 55.04 6.19
N LYS A 3 -33.03 55.38 6.76
CA LYS A 3 -31.73 54.79 6.68
C LYS A 3 -31.68 53.56 7.51
N TYR A 4 -32.22 52.46 7.18
CA TYR A 4 -31.82 51.15 7.81
C TYR A 4 -32.42 50.01 7.00
N PHE A 5 -32.09 50.00 5.68
CA PHE A 5 -32.24 48.78 4.93
C PHE A 5 -30.85 48.07 4.86
N LEU A 6 -30.42 47.66 6.02
CA LEU A 6 -29.16 46.97 6.17
C LEU A 6 -29.38 45.49 5.85
N LEU A 7 -28.93 45.16 4.69
CA LEU A 7 -28.70 43.84 4.14
C LEU A 7 -28.23 42.86 5.23
N ILE A 8 -29.06 41.89 5.55
CA ILE A 8 -28.61 40.63 6.12
C ILE A 8 -28.50 39.63 4.99
N LEU A 9 -27.37 39.68 4.29
CA LEU A 9 -26.96 38.64 3.38
C LEU A 9 -26.43 37.48 4.23
N CYS A 10 -27.33 36.61 4.66
CA CYS A 10 -26.93 35.33 5.27
C CYS A 10 -26.25 34.48 4.18
N LEU A 11 -24.94 34.52 4.16
CA LEU A 11 -24.14 33.50 3.49
C LEU A 11 -24.35 32.17 4.23
N THR A 12 -25.30 31.38 3.78
CA THR A 12 -25.35 29.96 4.10
C THR A 12 -24.25 29.28 3.30
N ALA A 13 -23.06 29.23 3.89
CA ALA A 13 -22.01 28.35 3.45
C ALA A 13 -22.49 26.91 3.71
N SER A 14 -23.17 26.32 2.75
CA SER A 14 -23.44 24.91 2.71
C SER A 14 -22.10 24.20 2.50
N SER A 15 -21.46 23.80 3.57
CA SER A 15 -20.32 22.88 3.53
C SER A 15 -20.86 21.54 3.00
N VAL A 16 -20.73 21.34 1.71
CA VAL A 16 -20.94 20.03 1.09
C VAL A 16 -19.75 19.20 1.55
N TYR A 17 -19.89 18.53 2.68
CA TYR A 17 -19.02 17.40 2.99
C TYR A 17 -19.38 16.32 2.00
N ALA A 18 -18.58 16.19 0.95
CA ALA A 18 -18.56 14.98 0.14
C ALA A 18 -17.98 13.88 1.02
N ASP A 19 -18.87 13.22 1.74
CA ASP A 19 -18.55 12.02 2.50
C ASP A 19 -18.31 10.93 1.47
N ASP A 20 -17.02 10.69 1.18
CA ASP A 20 -16.62 9.62 0.28
C ASP A 20 -16.92 8.31 1.03
N ALA A 21 -17.99 7.61 0.66
CA ALA A 21 -18.44 6.37 1.30
C ALA A 21 -17.32 5.31 1.38
N LYS A 22 -16.26 5.45 0.56
CA LYS A 22 -15.05 4.63 0.62
C LYS A 22 -14.13 4.96 1.80
N ASN A 23 -14.28 6.11 2.43
CA ASN A 23 -13.47 6.56 3.56
C ASN A 23 -14.20 6.50 4.90
N GLU A 24 -15.42 6.00 4.93
CA GLU A 24 -16.16 5.84 6.16
C GLU A 24 -15.41 4.91 7.12
N TRP A 25 -15.25 5.37 8.37
CA TRP A 25 -14.59 4.60 9.41
C TRP A 25 -15.45 3.39 9.76
N GLN A 26 -14.94 2.19 9.47
CA GLN A 26 -15.58 0.94 9.85
C GLN A 26 -14.82 0.31 11.01
N SER A 27 -15.50 0.11 12.11
CA SER A 27 -14.97 -0.66 13.23
C SER A 27 -15.01 -2.14 12.88
N THR A 28 -13.84 -2.78 12.89
CA THR A 28 -13.72 -4.20 12.57
C THR A 28 -12.98 -4.90 13.70
N SER A 29 -13.62 -5.92 14.28
CA SER A 29 -12.95 -6.86 15.16
C SER A 29 -12.46 -8.06 14.32
N ILE A 30 -11.15 -8.21 14.22
CA ILE A 30 -10.52 -9.35 13.53
C ILE A 30 -10.06 -10.33 14.61
N SER A 31 -10.44 -11.62 14.49
CA SER A 31 -10.02 -12.63 15.45
C SER A 31 -8.52 -12.93 15.34
N ASP A 32 -7.92 -13.38 16.44
CA ASP A 32 -6.50 -13.73 16.49
C ASP A 32 -6.13 -14.78 15.44
N ALA A 33 -7.02 -15.77 15.20
CA ALA A 33 -6.82 -16.78 14.18
C ALA A 33 -6.76 -16.20 12.75
N VAL A 34 -7.50 -15.12 12.48
CA VAL A 34 -7.45 -14.42 11.19
C VAL A 34 -6.20 -13.56 11.10
N ILE A 35 -5.81 -12.89 12.19
CA ILE A 35 -4.56 -12.14 12.27
C ILE A 35 -3.37 -13.04 11.97
N GLU A 36 -3.32 -14.24 12.54
CA GLU A 36 -2.27 -15.22 12.28
C GLU A 36 -2.20 -15.60 10.78
N LYS A 37 -3.33 -15.85 10.14
CA LYS A 37 -3.39 -16.14 8.69
C LYS A 37 -2.90 -14.95 7.85
N ILE A 38 -3.24 -13.73 8.23
CA ILE A 38 -2.79 -12.51 7.56
C ILE A 38 -1.27 -12.38 7.71
N GLN A 39 -0.72 -12.64 8.89
CA GLN A 39 0.72 -12.59 9.12
C GLN A 39 1.48 -13.66 8.33
N ALA A 40 0.94 -14.89 8.23
CA ALA A 40 1.50 -15.94 7.40
C ALA A 40 1.52 -15.54 5.92
N ALA A 41 0.42 -15.03 5.39
CA ALA A 41 0.32 -14.56 4.01
C ALA A 41 1.27 -13.36 3.74
N LYS A 42 1.43 -12.47 4.70
CA LYS A 42 2.40 -11.37 4.65
C LYS A 42 3.84 -11.90 4.60
N TYR A 43 4.15 -12.91 5.40
CA TYR A 43 5.45 -13.57 5.37
C TYR A 43 5.75 -14.17 4.00
N ASP A 44 4.81 -14.91 3.41
CA ASP A 44 4.97 -15.52 2.09
C ASP A 44 5.23 -14.46 1.01
N TYR A 45 4.51 -13.34 1.07
CA TYR A 45 4.72 -12.22 0.14
C TYR A 45 6.11 -11.61 0.30
N LYS A 46 6.54 -11.31 1.53
CA LYS A 46 7.87 -10.76 1.80
C LYS A 46 8.99 -11.73 1.41
N LYS A 47 8.77 -13.02 1.63
CA LYS A 47 9.70 -14.07 1.23
C LYS A 47 9.86 -14.14 -0.29
N CYS A 48 8.75 -14.14 -1.04
CA CYS A 48 8.81 -14.07 -2.49
C CYS A 48 9.65 -12.89 -2.99
N VAL A 49 9.38 -11.69 -2.45
CA VAL A 49 10.11 -10.47 -2.82
C VAL A 49 11.59 -10.59 -2.50
N SER A 50 11.95 -11.11 -1.33
CA SER A 50 13.34 -11.32 -0.93
C SER A 50 14.05 -12.31 -1.83
N ASP A 51 13.40 -13.42 -2.18
CA ASP A 51 13.95 -14.44 -3.08
C ASP A 51 14.16 -13.89 -4.50
N GLU A 52 13.19 -13.08 -4.99
CA GLU A 52 13.33 -12.41 -6.29
C GLU A 52 14.50 -11.43 -6.32
N MET A 53 14.67 -10.61 -5.28
CA MET A 53 15.76 -9.61 -5.19
C MET A 53 17.15 -10.22 -5.33
N GLN A 54 17.32 -11.51 -4.98
CA GLN A 54 18.61 -12.20 -5.03
C GLN A 54 18.96 -12.72 -6.44
N LYS A 55 18.02 -12.70 -7.39
CA LYS A 55 18.23 -13.23 -8.73
C LYS A 55 19.17 -12.35 -9.54
N VAL A 56 20.13 -12.98 -10.20
CA VAL A 56 21.14 -12.31 -11.03
C VAL A 56 20.52 -11.48 -12.14
N VAL A 57 19.38 -11.93 -12.69
CA VAL A 57 18.69 -11.25 -13.80
C VAL A 57 18.34 -9.78 -13.49
N TYR A 58 18.19 -9.41 -12.23
CA TYR A 58 17.88 -8.04 -11.84
C TYR A 58 19.13 -7.17 -11.58
N GLN A 59 20.31 -7.75 -11.62
CA GLN A 59 21.54 -7.04 -11.23
C GLN A 59 22.04 -6.09 -12.31
N ASP A 60 21.77 -6.37 -13.57
CA ASP A 60 22.31 -5.63 -14.72
C ASP A 60 21.28 -4.68 -15.36
N ILE A 61 20.09 -4.58 -14.81
CA ILE A 61 19.07 -3.67 -15.29
C ILE A 61 18.90 -2.47 -14.38
N ASP A 62 18.26 -1.41 -14.89
CA ASP A 62 17.95 -0.23 -14.13
C ASP A 62 17.18 -0.56 -12.83
N THR A 63 17.54 0.08 -11.74
CA THR A 63 17.01 -0.21 -10.41
C THR A 63 15.48 -0.08 -10.31
N ARG A 64 14.87 0.87 -11.03
CA ARG A 64 13.41 1.02 -11.06
C ARG A 64 12.76 -0.11 -11.83
N ASN A 65 13.32 -0.46 -12.98
CA ASN A 65 12.83 -1.57 -13.81
C ASN A 65 12.97 -2.89 -13.05
N ALA A 66 14.07 -3.10 -12.33
CA ALA A 66 14.26 -4.26 -11.46
C ALA A 66 13.19 -4.31 -10.37
N THR A 67 12.95 -3.19 -9.70
CA THR A 67 11.92 -3.07 -8.65
C THR A 67 10.55 -3.44 -9.20
N ASP A 68 10.14 -2.86 -10.30
CA ASP A 68 8.84 -3.13 -10.93
C ASP A 68 8.68 -4.61 -11.32
N ALA A 69 9.73 -5.20 -11.89
CA ALA A 69 9.73 -6.61 -12.26
C ALA A 69 9.60 -7.53 -11.04
N ILE A 70 10.35 -7.29 -9.98
CA ILE A 70 10.29 -8.04 -8.72
C ILE A 70 8.89 -7.97 -8.11
N MET A 71 8.33 -6.76 -8.01
CA MET A 71 6.99 -6.56 -7.45
C MET A 71 5.93 -7.29 -8.26
N LYS A 72 6.04 -7.28 -9.59
CA LYS A 72 5.13 -7.97 -10.50
C LYS A 72 5.18 -9.49 -10.35
N GLN A 73 6.35 -10.07 -10.13
CA GLN A 73 6.49 -11.51 -9.93
C GLN A 73 5.76 -12.00 -8.67
N CYS A 74 5.68 -11.16 -7.64
CA CYS A 74 5.06 -11.52 -6.36
C CYS A 74 3.60 -11.05 -6.24
N GLU A 75 3.02 -10.43 -7.25
CA GLU A 75 1.65 -9.88 -7.22
C GLU A 75 0.59 -10.97 -6.94
N ALA A 76 0.76 -12.17 -7.48
CA ALA A 76 -0.16 -13.29 -7.26
C ALA A 76 -0.22 -13.71 -5.78
N ILE A 77 0.88 -13.58 -5.04
CA ILE A 77 0.93 -13.89 -3.60
C ILE A 77 0.21 -12.80 -2.80
N LEU A 78 0.35 -11.56 -3.21
CA LEU A 78 -0.41 -10.45 -2.62
C LEU A 78 -1.93 -10.62 -2.85
N ALA A 79 -2.33 -11.11 -4.03
CA ALA A 79 -3.73 -11.43 -4.32
C ALA A 79 -4.26 -12.55 -3.42
N LYS A 80 -3.47 -13.59 -3.13
CA LYS A 80 -3.85 -14.63 -2.15
C LYS A 80 -4.04 -14.07 -0.74
N MET A 81 -3.24 -13.09 -0.35
CA MET A 81 -3.44 -12.39 0.91
C MET A 81 -4.80 -11.69 0.95
N ARG A 82 -5.25 -11.09 -0.16
CA ARG A 82 -6.58 -10.50 -0.27
C ARG A 82 -7.70 -11.50 0.01
N GLU A 83 -7.54 -12.74 -0.47
CA GLU A 83 -8.52 -13.81 -0.20
C GLU A 83 -8.65 -14.13 1.29
N VAL A 84 -7.58 -14.03 2.08
CA VAL A 84 -7.62 -14.23 3.53
C VAL A 84 -8.56 -13.21 4.19
N TYR A 85 -8.48 -11.95 3.79
CA TYR A 85 -9.39 -10.91 4.27
C TYR A 85 -10.84 -11.19 3.86
N THR A 86 -11.05 -11.51 2.59
CA THR A 86 -12.41 -11.78 2.04
C THR A 86 -13.09 -12.96 2.74
N LYS A 87 -12.34 -14.05 2.98
CA LYS A 87 -12.84 -15.24 3.68
C LYS A 87 -13.12 -15.01 5.16
N ALA A 88 -12.58 -13.95 5.72
CA ALA A 88 -12.79 -13.56 7.11
C ALA A 88 -13.83 -12.44 7.26
N ASP A 89 -14.59 -12.14 6.21
CA ASP A 89 -15.60 -11.09 6.17
C ASP A 89 -15.06 -9.70 6.59
N VAL A 90 -13.77 -9.45 6.37
CA VAL A 90 -13.19 -8.14 6.59
C VAL A 90 -13.68 -7.20 5.49
N PRO A 91 -14.16 -5.99 5.84
CA PRO A 91 -14.60 -5.02 4.85
C PRO A 91 -13.55 -4.77 3.77
N GLU A 92 -13.97 -4.77 2.51
CA GLU A 92 -13.09 -4.66 1.36
C GLU A 92 -12.21 -3.41 1.40
N VAL A 93 -12.77 -2.29 1.85
CA VAL A 93 -12.03 -1.02 1.99
C VAL A 93 -10.86 -1.13 2.98
N ILE A 94 -10.98 -1.95 4.02
CA ILE A 94 -9.92 -2.19 5.00
C ILE A 94 -8.86 -3.10 4.40
N ALA A 95 -9.29 -4.20 3.76
CA ALA A 95 -8.39 -5.10 3.06
C ALA A 95 -7.55 -4.36 2.00
N ASP A 96 -8.18 -3.59 1.13
CA ASP A 96 -7.52 -2.84 0.07
C ASP A 96 -6.54 -1.79 0.62
N ARG A 97 -6.89 -1.12 1.70
CA ARG A 97 -6.00 -0.15 2.36
C ARG A 97 -4.75 -0.84 2.92
N HIS A 98 -4.90 -1.96 3.60
CA HIS A 98 -3.79 -2.75 4.14
C HIS A 98 -2.87 -3.28 3.03
N LEU A 99 -3.46 -3.86 1.99
CA LEU A 99 -2.69 -4.41 0.86
C LEU A 99 -1.94 -3.31 0.12
N LYS A 100 -2.57 -2.17 -0.12
CA LYS A 100 -1.94 -1.01 -0.74
C LYS A 100 -0.77 -0.50 0.09
N GLN A 101 -0.96 -0.38 1.41
CA GLN A 101 0.09 0.06 2.32
C GLN A 101 1.27 -0.91 2.34
N LEU A 102 0.99 -2.21 2.43
CA LEU A 102 2.02 -3.26 2.40
C LEU A 102 2.80 -3.22 1.08
N ARG A 103 2.10 -3.12 -0.06
CA ARG A 103 2.72 -3.03 -1.37
C ARG A 103 3.63 -1.80 -1.48
N MET A 104 3.14 -0.62 -1.08
CA MET A 104 3.94 0.61 -1.12
C MET A 104 5.18 0.53 -0.24
N GLN A 105 5.05 0.01 0.98
CA GLN A 105 6.17 -0.17 1.89
C GLN A 105 7.20 -1.14 1.28
N THR A 106 6.75 -2.28 0.79
CA THR A 106 7.62 -3.29 0.17
C THR A 106 8.32 -2.75 -1.08
N THR A 107 7.61 -1.98 -1.91
CA THR A 107 8.22 -1.33 -3.10
C THR A 107 9.39 -0.41 -2.70
N ARG A 108 9.24 0.37 -1.63
CA ARG A 108 10.31 1.24 -1.12
C ARG A 108 11.51 0.43 -0.62
N GLU A 109 11.25 -0.66 0.11
CA GLU A 109 12.31 -1.54 0.61
C GLU A 109 13.08 -2.20 -0.54
N VAL A 110 12.38 -2.69 -1.57
CA VAL A 110 13.00 -3.26 -2.77
C VAL A 110 13.83 -2.22 -3.50
N LEU A 111 13.27 -1.04 -3.74
CA LEU A 111 14.00 0.04 -4.43
C LEU A 111 15.29 0.39 -3.68
N GLN A 112 15.23 0.57 -2.36
CA GLN A 112 16.40 0.85 -1.53
C GLN A 112 17.44 -0.29 -1.60
N GLY A 113 17.00 -1.54 -1.50
CA GLY A 113 17.86 -2.71 -1.63
C GLY A 113 18.56 -2.79 -2.99
N MET A 114 17.81 -2.59 -4.08
CA MET A 114 18.36 -2.63 -5.42
C MET A 114 19.32 -1.47 -5.68
N MET A 115 19.06 -0.27 -5.12
CA MET A 115 19.99 0.86 -5.18
C MET A 115 21.29 0.53 -4.44
N PHE A 116 21.20 -0.07 -3.25
CA PHE A 116 22.37 -0.49 -2.49
C PHE A 116 23.22 -1.52 -3.26
N PHE A 117 22.60 -2.54 -3.83
CA PHE A 117 23.31 -3.55 -4.64
C PHE A 117 23.99 -2.90 -5.87
N SER A 118 23.30 -1.99 -6.55
CA SER A 118 23.88 -1.27 -7.70
C SER A 118 25.08 -0.42 -7.29
N ALA A 119 25.00 0.29 -6.17
CA ALA A 119 26.10 1.10 -5.66
C ALA A 119 27.32 0.24 -5.23
N SER A 120 27.06 -0.88 -4.54
CA SER A 120 28.12 -1.78 -4.05
C SER A 120 28.92 -2.40 -5.20
N ARG A 121 28.29 -2.67 -6.33
CA ARG A 121 28.98 -3.21 -7.52
C ARG A 121 29.82 -2.16 -8.26
N LYS A 122 29.46 -0.87 -8.14
CA LYS A 122 30.19 0.24 -8.78
C LYS A 122 31.33 0.76 -7.92
N ALA A 123 31.40 0.34 -6.65
CA ALA A 123 32.48 0.77 -5.76
C ALA A 123 33.82 0.19 -6.25
N PRO A 124 34.90 0.99 -6.34
CA PRO A 124 36.22 0.49 -6.70
C PRO A 124 36.71 -0.49 -5.62
N VAL A 125 37.24 -1.62 -6.06
CA VAL A 125 37.94 -2.57 -5.18
C VAL A 125 39.21 -1.86 -4.70
N GLN A 126 39.29 -1.54 -3.40
CA GLN A 126 40.51 -1.01 -2.79
C GLN A 126 41.42 -2.17 -2.43
#